data_e919fe0aa5985f6ab0fb36e9688458ea
#
_entry.id   e919fe0aa5985f6ab0fb36e9688458ea
#
_cell.length_a   1.000
_cell.length_b   1.000
_cell.length_c   1.000
_cell.angle_alpha   90.00
_cell.angle_beta   90.00
_cell.angle_gamma   90.00
#
_symmetry.space_group_name_H-M   'P 1'
#
loop_
_entity.id
_entity.type
_entity.pdbx_description
1 polymer ?
#
loop_
_entity_poly.entity_id
_entity_poly.type
_entity_poly.pdbx_seq_one_letter_code
_entity_poly.pdbx_strand_id
1 'polypeptide(L)'
;NTGGPSSAFTLLLGEGFVTLNNSAAALPVGNVTEGDTLEYHISQDLFLLDGFSQSPNEFTFKLDSDAPDWIHYDAASQNLTGKVPFDGNNTQLHHDTFKLHVSHPNAFDTVMNVTLDIFPSPFKLPTLPNVTVQTGKDFRVSLEDYLRDANVNMNVTFDSMMRRRSMRYRDSRPTHRWVRRNAPSWVHYDDETHSLVGQAPDSEQKVAVHMSADNPVPNSPIPPASQSFQLLVHNSTRVNHTEPIHQH
;
A
#
# COMPACT_ATOMS: atom_id res chain seq x y z
N ASN A 1 55.51 -50.83 -2.05
CA ASN A 1 55.02 -49.47 -1.89
C ASN A 1 53.87 -49.26 -2.81
N THR A 2 52.65 -49.50 -2.30
CA THR A 2 51.41 -49.15 -2.96
C THR A 2 50.99 -47.81 -2.39
N GLY A 3 51.33 -46.73 -3.10
CA GLY A 3 50.79 -45.41 -2.85
C GLY A 3 49.31 -45.43 -3.18
N GLY A 4 48.47 -45.40 -2.17
CA GLY A 4 47.03 -45.18 -2.34
C GLY A 4 46.77 -43.78 -2.86
N PRO A 5 45.62 -43.53 -3.53
CA PRO A 5 45.29 -42.22 -4.00
C PRO A 5 45.14 -41.26 -2.82
N SER A 6 46.03 -40.27 -2.71
CA SER A 6 45.88 -39.17 -1.78
C SER A 6 44.88 -38.20 -2.37
N SER A 7 43.66 -38.14 -1.84
CA SER A 7 42.76 -37.05 -2.11
C SER A 7 43.21 -35.83 -1.31
N ALA A 8 43.73 -34.82 -1.99
CA ALA A 8 43.96 -33.52 -1.39
C ALA A 8 42.61 -32.80 -1.26
N PHE A 9 42.30 -32.39 -0.03
CA PHE A 9 41.21 -31.41 0.21
C PHE A 9 41.86 -30.09 0.63
N THR A 10 41.34 -29.00 0.12
CA THR A 10 41.76 -27.67 0.54
C THR A 10 40.85 -27.27 1.70
N LEU A 11 41.47 -27.13 2.88
CA LEU A 11 40.83 -26.54 4.04
C LEU A 11 41.01 -25.02 3.94
N LEU A 12 39.95 -24.28 3.66
CA LEU A 12 39.96 -22.81 3.75
C LEU A 12 39.81 -22.46 5.23
N LEU A 13 40.90 -22.01 5.84
CA LEU A 13 40.91 -21.51 7.21
C LEU A 13 40.83 -19.99 7.14
N GLY A 14 39.77 -19.39 7.70
CA GLY A 14 39.73 -17.95 7.94
C GLY A 14 38.52 -17.18 7.40
N GLU A 15 37.57 -17.83 6.70
CA GLU A 15 36.34 -17.17 6.29
C GLU A 15 35.15 -17.76 7.03
N GLY A 16 34.38 -16.91 7.70
CA GLY A 16 33.17 -17.27 8.44
C GLY A 16 31.96 -17.50 7.55
N PHE A 17 30.87 -17.95 8.15
CA PHE A 17 29.59 -18.14 7.48
C PHE A 17 28.56 -17.17 8.03
N VAL A 18 27.83 -16.50 7.10
CA VAL A 18 26.69 -15.67 7.45
C VAL A 18 25.44 -16.54 7.55
N THR A 19 24.73 -16.45 8.66
CA THR A 19 23.47 -17.15 8.91
C THR A 19 22.40 -16.18 9.43
N LEU A 20 21.12 -16.54 9.31
CA LEU A 20 20.04 -15.80 9.96
C LEU A 20 19.99 -16.12 11.46
N ASN A 21 19.72 -15.10 12.28
CA ASN A 21 19.53 -15.21 13.74
C ASN A 21 18.19 -15.88 14.12
N ASN A 22 17.54 -16.50 13.18
CA ASN A 22 16.34 -17.29 13.40
C ASN A 22 16.43 -18.60 12.64
N SER A 23 15.59 -19.56 13.00
CA SER A 23 15.53 -20.86 12.32
C SER A 23 14.80 -20.81 10.96
N ALA A 24 14.47 -19.62 10.45
CA ALA A 24 13.78 -19.46 9.18
C ALA A 24 14.73 -19.74 8.02
N ALA A 25 14.21 -20.42 7.01
CA ALA A 25 14.95 -20.72 5.78
C ALA A 25 15.02 -19.51 4.81
N ALA A 26 14.28 -18.45 5.09
CA ALA A 26 14.20 -17.24 4.28
C ALA A 26 14.05 -16.00 5.17
N LEU A 27 14.45 -14.83 4.65
CA LEU A 27 14.20 -13.55 5.29
C LEU A 27 12.73 -13.15 5.06
N PRO A 28 11.89 -13.08 6.11
CA PRO A 28 10.50 -12.67 5.97
C PRO A 28 10.44 -11.14 5.85
N VAL A 29 10.21 -10.62 4.66
CA VAL A 29 10.01 -9.17 4.44
C VAL A 29 8.61 -8.73 4.86
N GLY A 30 7.67 -9.65 4.91
CA GLY A 30 6.33 -9.40 5.44
C GLY A 30 5.25 -9.37 4.37
N ASN A 31 4.16 -8.72 4.73
CA ASN A 31 2.93 -8.69 3.96
C ASN A 31 2.72 -7.29 3.37
N VAL A 32 2.35 -7.21 2.11
CA VAL A 32 2.00 -5.95 1.42
C VAL A 32 0.73 -6.12 0.62
N THR A 33 0.05 -5.01 0.32
CA THR A 33 -1.11 -5.02 -0.56
C THR A 33 -0.74 -4.50 -1.94
N GLU A 34 -1.35 -5.03 -2.99
CA GLU A 34 -1.22 -4.47 -4.35
C GLU A 34 -1.50 -2.97 -4.36
N GLY A 35 -0.66 -2.23 -5.06
CA GLY A 35 -0.75 -0.78 -5.16
C GLY A 35 -0.17 0.00 -3.98
N ASP A 36 0.23 -0.66 -2.89
CA ASP A 36 0.91 -0.02 -1.77
C ASP A 36 2.41 0.17 -2.03
N THR A 37 3.07 0.88 -1.15
CA THR A 37 4.52 1.02 -1.17
C THR A 37 5.12 0.03 -0.18
N LEU A 38 6.04 -0.82 -0.66
CA LEU A 38 6.90 -1.62 0.19
C LEU A 38 7.95 -0.69 0.80
N GLU A 39 8.13 -0.77 2.11
CA GLU A 39 9.24 -0.17 2.84
C GLU A 39 9.63 -1.13 3.96
N TYR A 40 10.75 -1.81 3.79
CA TYR A 40 11.24 -2.80 4.75
C TYR A 40 12.71 -2.55 5.06
N HIS A 41 12.99 -2.28 6.33
CA HIS A 41 14.35 -2.10 6.81
C HIS A 41 15.01 -3.46 7.09
N ILE A 42 16.14 -3.72 6.43
CA ILE A 42 16.95 -4.92 6.69
C ILE A 42 17.83 -4.65 7.91
N SER A 43 17.38 -5.13 9.08
CA SER A 43 18.17 -4.99 10.30
C SER A 43 19.40 -5.90 10.26
N GLN A 44 20.55 -5.35 10.59
CA GLN A 44 21.81 -6.10 10.72
C GLN A 44 21.74 -7.18 11.82
N ASP A 45 20.91 -6.97 12.85
CA ASP A 45 20.72 -7.92 13.95
C ASP A 45 20.09 -9.26 13.52
N LEU A 46 19.54 -9.30 12.29
CA LEU A 46 19.01 -10.52 11.71
C LEU A 46 20.10 -11.49 11.26
N PHE A 47 21.36 -11.04 11.19
CA PHE A 47 22.46 -11.80 10.64
C PHE A 47 23.52 -12.10 11.71
N LEU A 48 24.05 -13.31 11.64
CA LEU A 48 25.13 -13.79 12.51
C LEU A 48 26.33 -14.19 11.65
N LEU A 49 27.54 -13.90 12.13
CA LEU A 49 28.77 -14.45 11.62
C LEU A 49 29.22 -15.59 12.55
N ASP A 50 29.30 -16.82 12.03
CA ASP A 50 29.61 -18.01 12.80
C ASP A 50 28.75 -18.19 14.08
N GLY A 51 27.50 -17.75 14.02
CA GLY A 51 26.55 -17.79 15.14
C GLY A 51 26.66 -16.63 16.14
N PHE A 52 27.51 -15.64 15.88
CA PHE A 52 27.70 -14.46 16.74
C PHE A 52 27.18 -13.18 16.09
N SER A 53 26.54 -12.34 16.90
CA SER A 53 26.14 -10.99 16.47
C SER A 53 27.39 -10.14 16.19
N GLN A 54 27.31 -9.34 15.13
CA GLN A 54 28.38 -8.42 14.73
C GLN A 54 28.05 -6.97 15.09
N SER A 55 29.03 -6.10 14.97
CA SER A 55 28.84 -4.66 15.13
C SER A 55 27.94 -4.11 14.00
N PRO A 56 27.18 -3.03 14.25
CA PRO A 56 26.36 -2.41 13.21
C PRO A 56 27.18 -2.02 11.96
N ASN A 57 26.59 -2.21 10.79
CA ASN A 57 27.13 -1.84 9.47
C ASN A 57 28.30 -2.70 8.94
N GLU A 58 28.51 -3.90 9.47
CA GLU A 58 29.51 -4.83 8.94
C GLU A 58 28.97 -5.66 7.75
N PHE A 59 27.65 -5.88 7.69
CA PHE A 59 27.01 -6.56 6.56
C PHE A 59 26.66 -5.59 5.44
N THR A 60 26.90 -6.01 4.21
CA THR A 60 26.45 -5.33 2.99
C THR A 60 25.46 -6.19 2.23
N PHE A 61 24.48 -5.56 1.60
CA PHE A 61 23.37 -6.24 0.93
C PHE A 61 23.30 -5.85 -0.54
N LYS A 62 22.92 -6.81 -1.38
CA LYS A 62 22.69 -6.60 -2.80
C LYS A 62 21.55 -7.51 -3.28
N LEU A 63 20.59 -6.95 -4.02
CA LEU A 63 19.58 -7.76 -4.70
C LEU A 63 20.20 -8.53 -5.85
N ASP A 64 19.76 -9.78 -6.04
CA ASP A 64 20.07 -10.56 -7.24
C ASP A 64 19.24 -10.05 -8.42
N SER A 65 19.63 -10.48 -9.61
CA SER A 65 18.95 -10.16 -10.88
C SER A 65 17.57 -10.83 -11.02
N ASP A 66 17.22 -11.77 -10.14
CA ASP A 66 15.91 -12.41 -10.08
C ASP A 66 14.89 -11.63 -9.23
N ALA A 67 15.31 -10.53 -8.59
CA ALA A 67 14.40 -9.66 -7.86
C ALA A 67 13.41 -8.97 -8.83
N PRO A 68 12.13 -8.83 -8.42
CA PRO A 68 11.16 -8.10 -9.22
C PRO A 68 11.62 -6.67 -9.54
N ASP A 69 11.40 -6.22 -10.77
CA ASP A 69 11.84 -4.89 -11.25
C ASP A 69 11.32 -3.72 -10.41
N TRP A 70 10.22 -3.91 -9.70
CA TRP A 70 9.63 -2.88 -8.85
C TRP A 70 10.27 -2.79 -7.45
N ILE A 71 11.15 -3.75 -7.06
CA ILE A 71 11.85 -3.75 -5.77
C ILE A 71 13.26 -3.16 -5.95
N HIS A 72 13.61 -2.21 -5.10
CA HIS A 72 14.93 -1.59 -5.06
C HIS A 72 15.51 -1.66 -3.65
N TYR A 73 16.83 -1.82 -3.57
CA TYR A 73 17.56 -1.74 -2.31
C TYR A 73 18.30 -0.40 -2.23
N ASP A 74 18.03 0.36 -1.17
CA ASP A 74 18.78 1.56 -0.82
C ASP A 74 19.84 1.23 0.24
N ALA A 75 21.10 1.27 -0.16
CA ALA A 75 22.23 0.95 0.72
C ALA A 75 22.45 2.00 1.83
N ALA A 76 22.02 3.25 1.64
CA ALA A 76 22.19 4.30 2.64
C ALA A 76 21.24 4.15 3.82
N SER A 77 19.98 3.76 3.55
CA SER A 77 18.95 3.51 4.56
C SER A 77 18.83 2.03 4.94
N GLN A 78 19.47 1.13 4.21
CA GLN A 78 19.34 -0.33 4.31
C GLN A 78 17.89 -0.82 4.12
N ASN A 79 17.13 -0.12 3.29
CA ASN A 79 15.74 -0.42 3.03
C ASN A 79 15.54 -1.12 1.68
N LEU A 80 14.66 -2.13 1.68
CA LEU A 80 13.97 -2.58 0.46
C LEU A 80 12.75 -1.69 0.27
N THR A 81 12.66 -1.06 -0.89
CA THR A 81 11.59 -0.14 -1.23
C THR A 81 11.03 -0.46 -2.61
N GLY A 82 9.77 -0.13 -2.84
CA GLY A 82 9.19 -0.28 -4.15
C GLY A 82 7.68 -0.04 -4.17
N LYS A 83 7.15 0.15 -5.36
CA LYS A 83 5.72 0.26 -5.59
C LYS A 83 5.18 -1.08 -6.05
N VAL A 84 4.38 -1.73 -5.21
CA VAL A 84 3.78 -3.03 -5.53
C VAL A 84 2.88 -2.86 -6.76
N PRO A 85 3.06 -3.66 -7.82
CA PRO A 85 2.20 -3.61 -8.99
C PRO A 85 0.73 -3.81 -8.60
N PHE A 86 -0.15 -3.13 -9.30
CA PHE A 86 -1.59 -3.26 -9.12
C PHE A 86 -2.17 -4.09 -10.26
N ASP A 87 -2.68 -5.28 -9.94
CA ASP A 87 -3.43 -6.12 -10.88
C ASP A 87 -4.91 -6.12 -10.48
N GLY A 88 -5.72 -5.29 -11.14
CA GLY A 88 -7.15 -5.14 -10.84
C GLY A 88 -7.97 -6.42 -10.94
N ASN A 89 -7.44 -7.50 -11.49
CA ASN A 89 -8.13 -8.78 -11.70
C ASN A 89 -7.71 -9.87 -10.69
N ASN A 90 -6.59 -9.69 -9.99
CA ASN A 90 -6.12 -10.67 -9.03
C ASN A 90 -6.96 -10.65 -7.75
N THR A 91 -7.47 -11.80 -7.33
CA THR A 91 -8.24 -11.99 -6.08
C THR A 91 -7.56 -12.91 -5.08
N GLN A 92 -6.37 -13.38 -5.39
CA GLN A 92 -5.65 -14.37 -4.59
C GLN A 92 -4.35 -13.79 -4.03
N LEU A 93 -3.94 -14.34 -2.90
CA LEU A 93 -2.62 -14.10 -2.35
C LEU A 93 -1.55 -14.59 -3.34
N HIS A 94 -0.56 -13.75 -3.60
CA HIS A 94 0.61 -14.05 -4.41
C HIS A 94 1.87 -14.06 -3.53
N HIS A 95 2.79 -14.97 -3.84
CA HIS A 95 4.06 -15.08 -3.13
C HIS A 95 5.20 -14.80 -4.10
N ASP A 96 5.94 -13.73 -3.84
CA ASP A 96 7.20 -13.46 -4.52
C ASP A 96 8.37 -13.99 -3.70
N THR A 97 9.31 -14.65 -4.38
CA THR A 97 10.56 -15.10 -3.76
C THR A 97 11.71 -14.69 -4.65
N PHE A 98 12.67 -13.98 -4.08
CA PHE A 98 13.88 -13.51 -4.77
C PHE A 98 15.08 -13.65 -3.84
N LYS A 99 16.28 -13.39 -4.36
CA LYS A 99 17.53 -13.58 -3.63
C LYS A 99 18.15 -12.27 -3.18
N LEU A 100 18.69 -12.31 -1.96
CA LEU A 100 19.50 -11.26 -1.36
C LEU A 100 20.91 -11.80 -1.12
N HIS A 101 21.90 -11.15 -1.73
CA HIS A 101 23.31 -11.39 -1.42
C HIS A 101 23.67 -10.65 -0.14
N VAL A 102 24.27 -11.36 0.80
CA VAL A 102 24.74 -10.81 2.07
C VAL A 102 26.23 -11.05 2.15
N SER A 103 27.02 -9.99 2.23
CA SER A 103 28.46 -10.03 2.26
C SER A 103 28.99 -9.44 3.57
N HIS A 104 30.05 -10.03 4.09
CA HIS A 104 30.78 -9.54 5.26
C HIS A 104 32.28 -9.66 4.98
N PRO A 105 33.17 -8.72 5.42
CA PRO A 105 34.60 -8.73 5.12
C PRO A 105 35.35 -10.01 5.54
N ASN A 106 34.84 -10.72 6.55
CA ASN A 106 35.45 -11.92 7.11
C ASN A 106 34.60 -13.19 6.86
N ALA A 107 33.75 -13.20 5.86
CA ALA A 107 32.88 -14.34 5.54
C ALA A 107 32.76 -14.57 4.03
N PHE A 108 32.35 -15.79 3.67
CA PHE A 108 31.91 -16.09 2.33
C PHE A 108 30.61 -15.32 2.02
N ASP A 109 30.49 -14.81 0.79
CA ASP A 109 29.25 -14.26 0.29
C ASP A 109 28.13 -15.31 0.40
N THR A 110 27.05 -14.93 1.06
CA THR A 110 25.92 -15.82 1.29
C THR A 110 24.70 -15.29 0.52
N VAL A 111 23.99 -16.23 -0.11
CA VAL A 111 22.72 -15.90 -0.82
C VAL A 111 21.57 -16.41 0.02
N MET A 112 20.64 -15.52 0.32
CA MET A 112 19.45 -15.83 1.13
C MET A 112 18.20 -15.60 0.31
N ASN A 113 17.19 -16.46 0.50
CA ASN A 113 15.87 -16.24 -0.07
C ASN A 113 15.13 -15.17 0.73
N VAL A 114 14.47 -14.29 0.03
CA VAL A 114 13.54 -13.30 0.56
C VAL A 114 12.14 -13.69 0.12
N THR A 115 11.20 -13.73 1.03
CA THR A 115 9.80 -14.05 0.73
C THR A 115 8.92 -12.86 1.05
N LEU A 116 8.05 -12.51 0.12
CA LEU A 116 7.10 -11.42 0.21
C LEU A 116 5.71 -11.92 -0.14
N ASP A 117 4.76 -11.70 0.76
CA ASP A 117 3.35 -12.03 0.56
C ASP A 117 2.60 -10.80 0.04
N ILE A 118 2.11 -10.89 -1.19
CA ILE A 118 1.38 -9.81 -1.85
C ILE A 118 -0.11 -10.13 -1.83
N PHE A 119 -0.84 -9.35 -1.05
CA PHE A 119 -2.29 -9.48 -0.93
C PHE A 119 -3.00 -8.65 -1.99
N PRO A 120 -4.08 -9.16 -2.57
CA PRO A 120 -4.89 -8.38 -3.50
C PRO A 120 -5.48 -7.16 -2.80
N SER A 121 -5.59 -6.03 -3.51
CA SER A 121 -6.36 -4.89 -3.03
C SER A 121 -7.86 -5.22 -3.00
N PRO A 122 -8.65 -4.79 -2.02
CA PRO A 122 -10.10 -4.92 -2.09
C PRO A 122 -10.74 -4.06 -3.20
N PHE A 123 -10.01 -3.07 -3.71
CA PHE A 123 -10.49 -2.17 -4.75
C PHE A 123 -10.11 -2.65 -6.15
N LYS A 124 -11.00 -2.44 -7.14
CA LYS A 124 -10.75 -2.76 -8.57
C LYS A 124 -9.83 -1.75 -9.25
N LEU A 125 -9.65 -0.58 -8.67
CA LEU A 125 -8.87 0.51 -9.24
C LEU A 125 -7.78 0.96 -8.26
N PRO A 126 -6.59 1.36 -8.75
CA PRO A 126 -5.53 1.85 -7.89
C PRO A 126 -5.87 3.20 -7.21
N THR A 127 -6.81 3.93 -7.80
CA THR A 127 -7.39 5.16 -7.25
C THR A 127 -8.85 5.26 -7.66
N LEU A 128 -9.73 5.63 -6.73
CA LEU A 128 -11.15 5.81 -7.03
C LEU A 128 -11.40 7.13 -7.80
N PRO A 129 -12.23 7.09 -8.84
CA PRO A 129 -12.60 8.29 -9.58
C PRO A 129 -13.52 9.18 -8.75
N ASN A 130 -13.44 10.49 -8.98
CA ASN A 130 -14.41 11.42 -8.44
C ASN A 130 -15.80 11.17 -9.04
N VAL A 131 -16.83 11.32 -8.22
CA VAL A 131 -18.22 11.13 -8.62
C VAL A 131 -18.91 12.47 -8.66
N THR A 132 -19.67 12.73 -9.73
CA THR A 132 -20.43 13.97 -9.90
C THR A 132 -21.92 13.69 -9.83
N VAL A 133 -22.63 14.45 -9.01
CA VAL A 133 -24.10 14.44 -8.90
C VAL A 133 -24.66 15.81 -9.22
N GLN A 134 -25.93 15.85 -9.70
CA GLN A 134 -26.57 17.08 -10.16
C GLN A 134 -27.23 17.82 -8.99
N THR A 135 -27.07 19.15 -8.91
CA THR A 135 -27.74 20.00 -7.91
C THR A 135 -29.25 19.75 -7.86
N GLY A 136 -29.81 19.74 -6.65
CA GLY A 136 -31.24 19.61 -6.37
C GLY A 136 -31.86 18.26 -6.74
N LYS A 137 -31.06 17.27 -7.16
CA LYS A 137 -31.55 15.95 -7.56
C LYS A 137 -31.25 14.89 -6.51
N ASP A 138 -32.15 13.91 -6.43
CA ASP A 138 -31.87 12.67 -5.73
C ASP A 138 -30.83 11.90 -6.51
N PHE A 139 -29.93 11.22 -5.77
CA PHE A 139 -28.88 10.39 -6.36
C PHE A 139 -28.70 9.10 -5.59
N ARG A 140 -28.20 8.10 -6.31
CA ARG A 140 -27.69 6.85 -5.79
C ARG A 140 -26.41 6.49 -6.54
N VAL A 141 -25.33 6.26 -5.80
CA VAL A 141 -24.03 5.86 -6.35
C VAL A 141 -23.65 4.54 -5.73
N SER A 142 -23.61 3.47 -6.53
CA SER A 142 -23.12 2.15 -6.09
C SER A 142 -21.64 2.22 -5.82
N LEU A 143 -21.21 1.74 -4.66
CA LEU A 143 -19.80 1.58 -4.28
C LEU A 143 -19.29 0.18 -4.54
N GLU A 144 -20.17 -0.81 -4.74
CA GLU A 144 -19.82 -2.20 -5.10
C GLU A 144 -19.03 -2.27 -6.41
N ASP A 145 -19.32 -1.35 -7.35
CA ASP A 145 -18.62 -1.29 -8.63
C ASP A 145 -17.12 -1.05 -8.49
N TYR A 146 -16.69 -0.50 -7.35
CA TYR A 146 -15.31 -0.23 -7.03
C TYR A 146 -14.63 -1.35 -6.24
N LEU A 147 -15.39 -2.33 -5.71
CA LEU A 147 -14.88 -3.45 -4.94
C LEU A 147 -14.71 -4.70 -5.81
N ARG A 148 -13.67 -5.49 -5.52
CA ARG A 148 -13.45 -6.79 -6.17
C ARG A 148 -14.45 -7.85 -5.73
N ASP A 149 -14.82 -7.80 -4.45
CA ASP A 149 -15.82 -8.66 -3.84
C ASP A 149 -16.85 -7.79 -3.11
N ALA A 150 -18.10 -7.90 -3.49
CA ALA A 150 -19.22 -7.17 -2.87
C ALA A 150 -19.50 -7.61 -1.43
N ASN A 151 -18.99 -8.77 -1.01
CA ASN A 151 -19.21 -9.30 0.35
C ASN A 151 -18.15 -8.83 1.38
N VAL A 152 -17.14 -8.05 0.97
CA VAL A 152 -16.17 -7.53 1.93
C VAL A 152 -16.82 -6.50 2.85
N ASN A 153 -16.44 -6.50 4.12
CA ASN A 153 -16.87 -5.45 5.03
C ASN A 153 -16.29 -4.11 4.57
N MET A 154 -17.16 -3.13 4.45
CA MET A 154 -16.80 -1.79 4.03
C MET A 154 -17.27 -0.76 5.05
N ASN A 155 -16.43 0.23 5.31
CA ASN A 155 -16.76 1.40 6.12
C ASN A 155 -16.60 2.66 5.29
N VAL A 156 -17.56 3.56 5.36
CA VAL A 156 -17.57 4.82 4.63
C VAL A 156 -17.66 5.99 5.59
N THR A 157 -16.77 6.94 5.45
CA THR A 157 -16.78 8.18 6.24
C THR A 157 -16.67 9.40 5.33
N PHE A 158 -17.09 10.55 5.84
CA PHE A 158 -17.17 11.78 5.08
C PHE A 158 -16.37 12.90 5.75
N ASP A 159 -15.64 13.66 4.93
CA ASP A 159 -15.03 14.92 5.36
C ASP A 159 -15.71 16.09 4.65
N SER A 160 -16.51 16.86 5.38
CA SER A 160 -17.09 18.08 4.85
C SER A 160 -16.09 19.24 4.94
N MET A 161 -15.51 19.65 3.82
CA MET A 161 -14.75 20.90 3.76
C MET A 161 -15.70 22.11 3.73
N MET A 162 -16.27 22.48 4.84
CA MET A 162 -16.85 23.82 4.96
C MET A 162 -15.71 24.85 5.09
N ARG A 163 -15.57 25.72 4.07
CA ARG A 163 -14.81 26.95 4.20
C ARG A 163 -15.45 27.79 5.30
N ARG A 164 -14.95 27.70 6.53
CA ARG A 164 -15.27 28.73 7.52
C ARG A 164 -14.63 30.04 7.04
N ARG A 165 -15.47 31.04 6.66
CA ARG A 165 -15.09 32.44 6.73
C ARG A 165 -14.64 32.68 8.18
N SER A 166 -13.34 32.92 8.38
CA SER A 166 -12.82 33.27 9.69
C SER A 166 -13.39 34.66 10.05
N MET A 167 -14.42 34.70 10.86
CA MET A 167 -14.65 35.89 11.69
C MET A 167 -13.51 35.94 12.69
N ARG A 168 -12.66 36.95 12.53
CA ARG A 168 -11.63 37.29 13.49
C ARG A 168 -12.31 37.69 14.81
N TYR A 169 -12.35 36.77 15.76
CA TYR A 169 -12.57 37.09 17.14
C TYR A 169 -11.20 36.89 17.86
N ARG A 170 -10.72 38.01 18.39
CA ARG A 170 -9.48 38.13 19.15
C ARG A 170 -9.77 37.50 20.51
N ASP A 171 -9.37 36.24 20.73
CA ASP A 171 -8.86 35.84 22.04
C ASP A 171 -8.11 34.52 21.98
N SER A 172 -7.07 34.50 22.80
CA SER A 172 -5.98 33.54 22.88
C SER A 172 -6.38 32.22 23.49
N ARG A 173 -6.12 31.13 22.78
CA ARG A 173 -5.46 29.83 23.06
C ARG A 173 -5.93 28.73 22.07
N PRO A 174 -5.03 28.11 21.32
CA PRO A 174 -5.44 27.03 20.41
C PRO A 174 -5.53 25.71 21.19
N THR A 175 -6.72 25.36 21.62
CA THR A 175 -7.00 23.96 21.97
C THR A 175 -7.50 23.26 20.70
N HIS A 176 -6.63 22.54 20.02
CA HIS A 176 -7.01 21.68 18.90
C HIS A 176 -7.84 20.50 19.42
N ARG A 177 -9.12 20.72 19.56
CA ARG A 177 -10.10 19.65 19.75
C ARG A 177 -10.54 19.19 18.36
N TRP A 178 -10.03 18.05 17.90
CA TRP A 178 -10.54 17.38 16.70
C TRP A 178 -11.99 16.97 16.95
N VAL A 179 -12.92 17.76 16.45
CA VAL A 179 -14.33 17.39 16.41
C VAL A 179 -14.51 16.52 15.17
N ARG A 180 -14.88 15.24 15.37
CA ARG A 180 -15.38 14.37 14.30
C ARG A 180 -16.51 15.14 13.62
N ARG A 181 -16.30 15.57 12.38
CA ARG A 181 -17.30 16.27 11.61
C ARG A 181 -18.29 15.24 11.09
N ASN A 182 -19.53 15.38 11.47
CA ASN A 182 -20.63 14.55 10.99
C ASN A 182 -20.73 14.66 9.45
N ALA A 183 -21.17 13.57 8.82
CA ALA A 183 -21.52 13.55 7.40
C ALA A 183 -22.43 14.74 7.08
N PRO A 184 -22.34 15.35 5.87
CA PRO A 184 -23.31 16.32 5.42
C PRO A 184 -24.70 15.72 5.47
N SER A 185 -25.70 16.48 5.91
CA SER A 185 -27.08 15.98 6.08
C SER A 185 -27.76 15.52 4.77
N TRP A 186 -27.18 15.87 3.63
CA TRP A 186 -27.73 15.57 2.31
C TRP A 186 -27.19 14.29 1.68
N VAL A 187 -26.20 13.62 2.28
CA VAL A 187 -25.66 12.36 1.81
C VAL A 187 -25.47 11.40 2.99
N HIS A 188 -25.80 10.15 2.80
CA HIS A 188 -25.49 9.07 3.75
C HIS A 188 -25.09 7.80 3.00
N TYR A 189 -24.41 6.92 3.70
CA TYR A 189 -24.09 5.59 3.22
C TYR A 189 -25.17 4.63 3.64
N ASP A 190 -25.71 3.90 2.67
CA ASP A 190 -26.68 2.82 2.82
C ASP A 190 -25.89 1.50 2.81
N ASP A 191 -25.77 0.89 3.98
CA ASP A 191 -24.99 -0.33 4.20
C ASP A 191 -25.63 -1.57 3.55
N GLU A 192 -26.97 -1.62 3.45
CA GLU A 192 -27.67 -2.75 2.83
C GLU A 192 -27.42 -2.84 1.32
N THR A 193 -27.22 -1.71 0.68
CA THR A 193 -27.06 -1.62 -0.78
C THR A 193 -25.69 -1.13 -1.20
N HIS A 194 -24.78 -0.97 -0.25
CA HIS A 194 -23.43 -0.46 -0.46
C HIS A 194 -23.39 0.79 -1.35
N SER A 195 -24.32 1.72 -1.10
CA SER A 195 -24.52 2.87 -1.95
C SER A 195 -24.45 4.19 -1.18
N LEU A 196 -23.94 5.24 -1.83
CA LEU A 196 -24.18 6.61 -1.36
C LEU A 196 -25.52 7.06 -1.88
N VAL A 197 -26.39 7.48 -0.98
CA VAL A 197 -27.73 7.95 -1.31
C VAL A 197 -28.01 9.31 -0.67
N GLY A 198 -28.85 10.10 -1.32
CA GLY A 198 -29.23 11.40 -0.79
C GLY A 198 -29.85 12.32 -1.80
N GLN A 199 -30.09 13.56 -1.38
CA GLN A 199 -30.58 14.66 -2.22
C GLN A 199 -29.50 15.74 -2.28
N ALA A 200 -28.94 15.94 -3.47
CA ALA A 200 -27.87 16.92 -3.67
C ALA A 200 -28.41 18.35 -3.36
N PRO A 201 -27.66 19.21 -2.70
CA PRO A 201 -28.04 20.60 -2.41
C PRO A 201 -28.17 21.42 -3.71
N ASP A 202 -28.89 22.53 -3.64
CA ASP A 202 -29.08 23.45 -4.77
C ASP A 202 -27.84 24.28 -5.14
N SER A 203 -26.78 24.16 -4.35
CA SER A 203 -25.51 24.85 -4.55
C SER A 203 -24.38 23.87 -4.79
N GLU A 204 -23.38 24.26 -5.58
CA GLU A 204 -22.18 23.49 -5.82
C GLU A 204 -21.43 23.26 -4.50
N GLN A 205 -21.15 21.99 -4.22
CA GLN A 205 -20.42 21.55 -3.03
C GLN A 205 -19.52 20.39 -3.39
N LYS A 206 -18.55 20.12 -2.52
CA LYS A 206 -17.72 18.93 -2.59
C LYS A 206 -17.54 18.33 -1.21
N VAL A 207 -17.54 17.00 -1.18
CA VAL A 207 -17.35 16.19 0.02
C VAL A 207 -16.30 15.14 -0.28
N ALA A 208 -15.31 15.03 0.57
CA ALA A 208 -14.38 13.89 0.52
C ALA A 208 -15.07 12.68 1.13
N VAL A 209 -15.06 11.59 0.39
CA VAL A 209 -15.58 10.28 0.80
C VAL A 209 -14.37 9.37 1.01
N HIS A 210 -14.25 8.79 2.19
CA HIS A 210 -13.22 7.84 2.54
C HIS A 210 -13.86 6.46 2.66
N MET A 211 -13.37 5.53 1.87
CA MET A 211 -13.78 4.12 1.90
C MET A 211 -12.66 3.30 2.52
N SER A 212 -13.01 2.43 3.45
CA SER A 212 -12.12 1.40 3.99
C SER A 212 -12.77 0.05 3.80
N ALA A 213 -12.05 -0.91 3.23
CA ALA A 213 -12.57 -2.25 2.95
C ALA A 213 -11.59 -3.32 3.42
N ASP A 214 -12.13 -4.41 3.95
CA ASP A 214 -11.34 -5.57 4.37
C ASP A 214 -10.68 -6.23 3.15
N ASN A 215 -9.58 -6.94 3.41
CA ASN A 215 -8.93 -7.70 2.37
C ASN A 215 -9.82 -8.89 1.95
N PRO A 216 -9.96 -9.17 0.64
CA PRO A 216 -10.81 -10.28 0.17
C PRO A 216 -10.26 -11.67 0.55
N VAL A 217 -9.00 -11.80 0.94
CA VAL A 217 -8.43 -13.05 1.43
C VAL A 217 -8.91 -13.33 2.85
N PRO A 218 -9.60 -14.46 3.11
CA PRO A 218 -10.10 -14.78 4.43
C PRO A 218 -8.99 -14.85 5.49
N ASN A 219 -9.26 -14.30 6.66
CA ASN A 219 -8.30 -14.23 7.79
C ASN A 219 -6.96 -13.53 7.43
N SER A 220 -6.98 -12.62 6.49
CA SER A 220 -5.82 -11.82 6.12
C SER A 220 -5.25 -11.09 7.34
N PRO A 221 -3.93 -11.11 7.55
CA PRO A 221 -3.28 -10.32 8.59
C PRO A 221 -3.15 -8.84 8.22
N ILE A 222 -3.52 -8.47 6.99
CA ILE A 222 -3.45 -7.11 6.47
C ILE A 222 -4.61 -6.29 7.03
N PRO A 223 -4.36 -5.07 7.54
CA PRO A 223 -5.43 -4.16 7.92
C PRO A 223 -6.28 -3.76 6.70
N PRO A 224 -7.52 -3.29 6.92
CA PRO A 224 -8.38 -2.80 5.86
C PRO A 224 -7.68 -1.75 4.99
N ALA A 225 -7.75 -1.91 3.68
CA ALA A 225 -7.22 -0.91 2.74
C ALA A 225 -8.16 0.29 2.66
N SER A 226 -7.60 1.48 2.46
CA SER A 226 -8.39 2.71 2.42
C SER A 226 -8.10 3.51 1.16
N GLN A 227 -9.16 4.03 0.54
CA GLN A 227 -9.09 4.96 -0.57
C GLN A 227 -10.07 6.12 -0.38
N SER A 228 -9.87 7.20 -1.11
CA SER A 228 -10.76 8.35 -1.04
C SER A 228 -11.01 8.95 -2.42
N PHE A 229 -12.20 9.55 -2.58
CA PHE A 229 -12.60 10.28 -3.77
C PHE A 229 -13.42 11.50 -3.38
N GLN A 230 -13.72 12.37 -4.36
CA GLN A 230 -14.57 13.53 -4.15
C GLN A 230 -15.96 13.25 -4.73
N LEU A 231 -17.00 13.46 -3.91
CA LEU A 231 -18.37 13.59 -4.37
C LEU A 231 -18.62 15.07 -4.68
N LEU A 232 -18.83 15.36 -5.96
CA LEU A 232 -18.96 16.72 -6.50
C LEU A 232 -20.43 17.00 -6.84
N VAL A 233 -20.99 18.05 -6.25
CA VAL A 233 -22.30 18.56 -6.63
C VAL A 233 -22.11 19.65 -7.67
N HIS A 234 -22.60 19.44 -8.88
CA HIS A 234 -22.40 20.33 -10.02
C HIS A 234 -23.71 20.80 -10.63
N ASN A 235 -23.76 22.08 -11.04
CA ASN A 235 -24.93 22.65 -11.72
C ASN A 235 -24.85 22.36 -13.23
N SER A 236 -25.78 21.57 -13.75
CA SER A 236 -25.78 21.16 -15.16
C SER A 236 -26.20 22.25 -16.14
N THR A 237 -26.48 23.48 -15.69
CA THR A 237 -26.98 24.57 -16.58
C THR A 237 -25.92 25.21 -17.48
N ARG A 238 -24.68 24.72 -17.49
CA ARG A 238 -23.67 25.12 -18.48
C ARG A 238 -23.38 23.99 -19.49
N VAL A 239 -24.38 23.62 -20.27
CA VAL A 239 -24.10 23.04 -21.60
C VAL A 239 -23.76 24.23 -22.49
N ASN A 240 -22.47 24.44 -22.76
CA ASN A 240 -22.06 25.30 -23.87
C ASN A 240 -22.58 24.66 -25.15
N HIS A 241 -23.71 25.14 -25.66
CA HIS A 241 -24.05 24.97 -27.05
C HIS A 241 -23.00 25.69 -27.89
N THR A 242 -21.99 24.95 -28.31
CA THR A 242 -21.16 25.34 -29.43
C THR A 242 -22.07 25.16 -30.65
N GLU A 243 -22.63 26.26 -31.14
CA GLU A 243 -23.35 26.27 -32.40
C GLU A 243 -22.43 25.75 -33.51
N PRO A 244 -22.93 24.91 -34.43
CA PRO A 244 -22.15 24.52 -35.59
C PRO A 244 -21.97 25.76 -36.49
N ILE A 245 -20.69 26.09 -36.73
CA ILE A 245 -20.31 27.11 -37.70
C ILE A 245 -20.76 26.61 -39.08
N HIS A 246 -21.86 27.19 -39.63
CA HIS A 246 -22.21 27.06 -41.03
C HIS A 246 -21.13 27.76 -41.84
N GLN A 247 -20.28 27.02 -42.53
CA GLN A 247 -19.47 27.52 -43.63
C GLN A 247 -20.35 27.61 -44.89
N HIS A 248 -20.44 28.81 -45.43
CA HIS A 248 -20.92 29.09 -46.78
C HIS A 248 -19.76 28.95 -47.79
#